data_63e02ec7bf6136ae95af6e14b570096a
#
_entry.id   63e02ec7bf6136ae95af6e14b570096a
#
_cell.length_a   1.000
_cell.length_b   1.000
_cell.length_c   1.000
_cell.angle_alpha   90.00
_cell.angle_beta   90.00
_cell.angle_gamma   90.00
#
_symmetry.space_group_name_H-M   'P 1'
#
loop_
_entity.id
_entity.type
_entity.pdbx_description
1 polymer ?
#
loop_
_entity_poly.entity_id
_entity_poly.type
_entity_poly.pdbx_seq_one_letter_code
_entity_poly.pdbx_strand_id
1 'polypeptide(L)'
;MAEQLTSSFGAHWIPDDTPPQGQRAALHRLAAALRACTDLQMDTEAAEAELNAAAEAAEHFTARLAEAPRGRPLWGYAESSIAGSRRAQYDSSPVIGLGNPVAPPLRLSVVGDHVEGTATFGAAYEGPPGHVHGGIVSAAMDEVLGMTQSLSGS
;
A
#
# COMPACT_ATOMS: atom_id res chain seq x y z
N MET A 1 -1.19 -16.28 32.92
CA MET A 1 -2.59 -16.45 32.49
C MET A 1 -2.96 -15.28 31.56
N ALA A 2 -2.13 -15.09 30.49
CA ALA A 2 -2.32 -14.02 29.48
C ALA A 2 -2.29 -14.61 28.05
N GLU A 3 -2.54 -15.90 27.89
CA GLU A 3 -2.27 -16.65 26.66
C GLU A 3 -3.54 -17.07 25.87
N GLN A 4 -4.71 -16.51 26.19
CA GLN A 4 -5.98 -16.97 25.61
C GLN A 4 -6.88 -15.89 25.01
N LEU A 5 -6.38 -14.72 24.64
CA LEU A 5 -7.18 -13.66 23.98
C LEU A 5 -6.65 -13.22 22.62
N THR A 6 -5.97 -14.08 21.89
CA THR A 6 -5.80 -13.86 20.46
C THR A 6 -7.05 -14.34 19.74
N SER A 7 -8.07 -13.50 19.63
CA SER A 7 -9.13 -13.74 18.66
C SER A 7 -8.46 -13.89 17.30
N SER A 8 -8.93 -14.81 16.49
CA SER A 8 -8.39 -15.06 15.14
C SER A 8 -8.34 -13.79 14.28
N PHE A 9 -9.13 -12.80 14.60
CA PHE A 9 -9.20 -11.51 13.92
C PHE A 9 -8.00 -10.59 14.24
N GLY A 10 -7.60 -10.47 15.51
CA GLY A 10 -6.45 -9.65 15.91
C GLY A 10 -5.11 -10.12 15.31
N ALA A 11 -4.98 -11.42 15.04
CA ALA A 11 -3.75 -11.97 14.44
C ALA A 11 -3.56 -11.57 12.95
N HIS A 12 -4.62 -11.09 12.28
CA HIS A 12 -4.56 -10.70 10.87
C HIS A 12 -4.04 -9.27 10.66
N TRP A 13 -4.00 -8.46 11.69
CA TRP A 13 -3.62 -7.05 11.63
C TRP A 13 -2.19 -6.76 12.06
N ILE A 14 -1.41 -7.77 12.41
CA ILE A 14 0.00 -7.58 12.76
C ILE A 14 0.81 -7.45 11.46
N PRO A 15 1.49 -6.32 11.22
CA PRO A 15 2.33 -6.13 10.06
C PRO A 15 3.42 -7.21 9.98
N ASP A 16 3.65 -7.75 8.80
CA ASP A 16 4.80 -8.60 8.56
C ASP A 16 5.99 -7.73 8.12
N ASP A 17 6.87 -7.43 9.07
CA ASP A 17 8.09 -6.64 8.84
C ASP A 17 9.19 -7.43 8.11
N THR A 18 8.93 -8.68 7.75
CA THR A 18 9.90 -9.48 6.99
C THR A 18 10.16 -8.82 5.64
N PRO A 19 11.43 -8.51 5.29
CA PRO A 19 11.74 -7.89 4.02
C PRO A 19 11.22 -8.75 2.85
N PRO A 20 10.51 -8.16 1.88
CA PRO A 20 9.96 -8.89 0.75
C PRO A 20 11.10 -9.47 -0.11
N GLN A 21 10.90 -10.68 -0.62
CA GLN A 21 11.84 -11.37 -1.50
C GLN A 21 11.14 -11.82 -2.80
N GLY A 22 11.93 -12.15 -3.81
CA GLY A 22 11.44 -12.72 -5.05
C GLY A 22 10.38 -11.84 -5.74
N GLN A 23 9.28 -12.45 -6.13
CA GLN A 23 8.17 -11.79 -6.85
C GLN A 23 7.52 -10.66 -6.01
N ARG A 24 7.41 -10.84 -4.69
CA ARG A 24 6.86 -9.82 -3.80
C ARG A 24 7.74 -8.57 -3.78
N ALA A 25 9.06 -8.73 -3.70
CA ALA A 25 10.00 -7.60 -3.78
C ALA A 25 9.91 -6.88 -5.13
N ALA A 26 9.78 -7.62 -6.23
CA ALA A 26 9.61 -7.07 -7.56
C ALA A 26 8.30 -6.27 -7.68
N LEU A 27 7.19 -6.76 -7.11
CA LEU A 27 5.92 -6.05 -7.05
C LEU A 27 6.02 -4.74 -6.27
N HIS A 28 6.65 -4.75 -5.09
CA HIS A 28 6.87 -3.54 -4.29
C HIS A 28 7.71 -2.50 -5.04
N ARG A 29 8.79 -2.95 -5.71
CA ARG A 29 9.62 -2.07 -6.53
C ARG A 29 8.84 -1.46 -7.69
N LEU A 30 8.01 -2.25 -8.37
CA LEU A 30 7.16 -1.77 -9.45
C LEU A 30 6.13 -0.75 -8.95
N ALA A 31 5.43 -1.06 -7.86
CA ALA A 31 4.46 -0.16 -7.27
C ALA A 31 5.10 1.17 -6.81
N ALA A 32 6.32 1.12 -6.26
CA ALA A 32 7.06 2.32 -5.89
C ALA A 32 7.43 3.18 -7.11
N ALA A 33 7.86 2.55 -8.21
CA ALA A 33 8.16 3.25 -9.46
C ALA A 33 6.92 3.92 -10.06
N LEU A 34 5.78 3.23 -10.05
CA LEU A 34 4.51 3.78 -10.55
C LEU A 34 4.03 4.95 -9.69
N ARG A 35 4.15 4.88 -8.35
CA ARG A 35 3.85 6.02 -7.47
C ARG A 35 4.72 7.23 -7.81
N ALA A 36 6.03 7.01 -7.97
CA ALA A 36 6.95 8.09 -8.34
C ALA A 36 6.59 8.70 -9.71
N CYS A 37 6.22 7.89 -10.69
CA CYS A 37 5.74 8.39 -11.99
C CYS A 37 4.49 9.25 -11.82
N THR A 38 3.53 8.80 -11.00
CA THR A 38 2.28 9.55 -10.76
C THR A 38 2.57 10.89 -10.08
N ASP A 39 3.42 10.92 -9.05
CA ASP A 39 3.79 12.15 -8.36
C ASP A 39 4.47 13.14 -9.31
N LEU A 40 5.44 12.67 -10.11
CA LEU A 40 6.14 13.52 -11.08
C LEU A 40 5.23 14.02 -12.20
N GLN A 41 4.27 13.19 -12.65
CA GLN A 41 3.29 13.60 -13.65
C GLN A 41 2.37 14.73 -13.13
N MET A 42 2.02 14.71 -11.85
CA MET A 42 1.15 15.73 -11.24
C MET A 42 1.87 17.07 -11.03
N ASP A 43 3.20 17.07 -11.04
CA ASP A 43 4.04 18.25 -10.75
C ASP A 43 5.08 18.47 -11.88
N THR A 44 4.68 18.26 -13.14
CA THR A 44 5.58 18.42 -14.29
C THR A 44 5.17 19.56 -15.20
N GLU A 45 6.17 20.27 -15.70
CA GLU A 45 6.07 21.24 -16.82
C GLU A 45 6.73 20.69 -18.10
N ALA A 46 6.81 19.36 -18.26
CA ALA A 46 7.43 18.72 -19.40
C ALA A 46 6.74 19.13 -20.72
N ALA A 47 7.53 19.25 -21.78
CA ALA A 47 7.04 19.58 -23.12
C ALA A 47 6.11 18.46 -23.66
N GLU A 48 5.17 18.82 -24.56
CA GLU A 48 4.23 17.88 -25.18
C GLU A 48 4.94 16.64 -25.76
N ALA A 49 6.08 16.81 -26.44
CA ALA A 49 6.82 15.70 -27.02
C ALA A 49 7.34 14.71 -25.94
N GLU A 50 7.76 15.21 -24.79
CA GLU A 50 8.21 14.38 -23.66
C GLU A 50 7.05 13.64 -23.01
N LEU A 51 5.89 14.31 -22.86
CA LEU A 51 4.67 13.68 -22.33
C LEU A 51 4.17 12.56 -23.26
N ASN A 52 4.18 12.79 -24.58
CA ASN A 52 3.83 11.77 -25.55
C ASN A 52 4.78 10.56 -25.51
N ALA A 53 6.09 10.80 -25.44
CA ALA A 53 7.07 9.71 -25.32
C ALA A 53 6.90 8.91 -24.01
N ALA A 54 6.59 9.58 -22.89
CA ALA A 54 6.29 8.92 -21.63
C ALA A 54 5.00 8.08 -21.70
N ALA A 55 3.96 8.60 -22.35
CA ALA A 55 2.71 7.88 -22.57
C ALA A 55 2.93 6.60 -23.40
N GLU A 56 3.67 6.69 -24.52
CA GLU A 56 4.03 5.54 -25.35
C GLU A 56 4.80 4.48 -24.54
N ALA A 57 5.75 4.90 -23.69
CA ALA A 57 6.50 3.99 -22.83
C ALA A 57 5.58 3.28 -21.82
N ALA A 58 4.61 3.99 -21.23
CA ALA A 58 3.62 3.42 -20.30
C ALA A 58 2.67 2.44 -21.01
N GLU A 59 2.26 2.74 -22.24
CA GLU A 59 1.44 1.86 -23.09
C GLU A 59 2.18 0.56 -23.42
N HIS A 60 3.43 0.65 -23.83
CA HIS A 60 4.29 -0.52 -24.06
C HIS A 60 4.48 -1.38 -22.80
N PHE A 61 4.70 -0.75 -21.66
CA PHE A 61 4.79 -1.44 -20.40
C PHE A 61 3.48 -2.15 -20.04
N THR A 62 2.34 -1.49 -20.24
CA THR A 62 1.01 -2.05 -20.01
C THR A 62 0.74 -3.25 -20.91
N ALA A 63 1.08 -3.17 -22.20
CA ALA A 63 0.94 -4.27 -23.15
C ALA A 63 1.76 -5.50 -22.71
N ARG A 64 3.00 -5.31 -22.28
CA ARG A 64 3.83 -6.41 -21.77
C ARG A 64 3.26 -7.05 -20.51
N LEU A 65 2.70 -6.27 -19.59
CA LEU A 65 2.02 -6.82 -18.41
C LEU A 65 0.74 -7.58 -18.77
N ALA A 66 0.06 -7.17 -19.85
CA ALA A 66 -1.14 -7.85 -20.31
C ALA A 66 -0.88 -9.29 -20.80
N GLU A 67 0.33 -9.58 -21.28
CA GLU A 67 0.77 -10.92 -21.70
C GLU A 67 1.11 -11.85 -20.53
N ALA A 68 1.34 -11.27 -19.34
CA ALA A 68 1.65 -12.09 -18.16
C ALA A 68 0.43 -12.86 -17.67
N PRO A 69 0.62 -14.05 -17.06
CA PRO A 69 -0.47 -14.79 -16.45
C PRO A 69 -1.29 -13.92 -15.49
N ARG A 70 -2.61 -13.98 -15.64
CA ARG A 70 -3.52 -13.26 -14.75
C ARG A 70 -3.75 -14.06 -13.48
N GLY A 71 -3.67 -13.41 -12.36
CA GLY A 71 -3.92 -13.97 -11.05
C GLY A 71 -3.59 -12.93 -9.97
N ARG A 72 -4.27 -13.00 -8.86
CA ARG A 72 -3.94 -12.16 -7.72
C ARG A 72 -3.03 -12.98 -6.81
N PRO A 73 -1.78 -12.52 -6.55
CA PRO A 73 -0.96 -13.16 -5.53
C PRO A 73 -1.66 -13.12 -4.17
N LEU A 74 -1.64 -14.23 -3.44
CA LEU A 74 -2.26 -14.35 -2.11
C LEU A 74 -1.37 -13.75 -1.02
N TRP A 75 -0.92 -12.52 -1.22
CA TRP A 75 -0.11 -11.78 -0.24
C TRP A 75 -0.87 -10.61 0.38
N GLY A 76 -2.02 -10.26 -0.20
CA GLY A 76 -2.83 -9.18 0.33
C GLY A 76 -3.52 -9.58 1.63
N TYR A 77 -3.99 -8.60 2.37
CA TYR A 77 -4.66 -8.80 3.65
C TYR A 77 -5.79 -9.85 3.59
N ALA A 78 -6.73 -9.67 2.67
CA ALA A 78 -7.87 -10.57 2.54
C ALA A 78 -7.44 -12.00 2.15
N GLU A 79 -6.49 -12.10 1.24
CA GLU A 79 -5.97 -13.36 0.73
C GLU A 79 -5.13 -14.08 1.78
N SER A 80 -4.37 -13.35 2.59
CA SER A 80 -3.63 -13.93 3.72
C SER A 80 -4.56 -14.51 4.77
N SER A 81 -5.68 -13.86 5.04
CA SER A 81 -6.71 -14.37 5.94
C SER A 81 -7.30 -15.69 5.45
N ILE A 82 -7.60 -15.78 4.16
CA ILE A 82 -8.14 -16.99 3.51
C ILE A 82 -7.11 -18.12 3.53
N ALA A 83 -5.85 -17.80 3.29
CA ALA A 83 -4.75 -18.77 3.28
C ALA A 83 -4.32 -19.23 4.70
N GLY A 84 -4.93 -18.70 5.76
CA GLY A 84 -4.60 -19.07 7.14
C GLY A 84 -3.26 -18.49 7.63
N SER A 85 -2.69 -17.52 6.92
CA SER A 85 -1.49 -16.82 7.36
C SER A 85 -1.82 -15.91 8.54
N ARG A 86 -1.03 -16.01 9.62
CA ARG A 86 -1.17 -15.12 10.78
C ARG A 86 -0.48 -13.77 10.59
N ARG A 87 0.33 -13.61 9.52
CA ARG A 87 1.02 -12.37 9.20
C ARG A 87 0.26 -11.68 8.10
N ALA A 88 -0.41 -10.62 8.46
CA ALA A 88 -1.14 -9.82 7.51
C ALA A 88 -0.16 -9.09 6.59
N GLN A 89 -0.31 -9.34 5.31
CA GLN A 89 0.45 -8.66 4.28
C GLN A 89 -0.54 -7.77 3.54
N TYR A 90 -0.36 -6.49 3.69
CA TYR A 90 -1.27 -5.48 3.15
C TYR A 90 -0.90 -5.06 1.73
N ASP A 91 -0.19 -5.91 0.98
CA ASP A 91 0.38 -5.55 -0.32
C ASP A 91 -0.66 -5.03 -1.33
N SER A 92 -1.89 -5.52 -1.25
CA SER A 92 -2.97 -5.14 -2.16
C SER A 92 -3.90 -4.04 -1.62
N SER A 93 -3.76 -3.63 -0.35
CA SER A 93 -4.60 -2.57 0.22
C SER A 93 -4.46 -1.27 -0.59
N PRO A 94 -5.57 -0.57 -0.89
CA PRO A 94 -5.52 0.71 -1.56
C PRO A 94 -5.01 1.85 -0.67
N VAL A 95 -4.80 1.61 0.63
CA VAL A 95 -4.39 2.64 1.60
C VAL A 95 -2.99 2.36 2.16
N ILE A 96 -2.67 1.11 2.52
CA ILE A 96 -1.39 0.74 3.14
C ILE A 96 -0.58 -0.26 2.32
N GLY A 97 -1.06 -0.65 1.14
CA GLY A 97 -0.45 -1.71 0.34
C GLY A 97 0.82 -1.28 -0.38
N LEU A 98 1.96 -1.81 0.03
CA LEU A 98 3.25 -1.50 -0.61
C LEU A 98 3.34 -2.03 -2.04
N GLY A 99 2.60 -3.09 -2.37
CA GLY A 99 2.46 -3.64 -3.71
C GLY A 99 1.38 -2.96 -4.56
N ASN A 100 0.61 -2.04 -3.99
CA ASN A 100 -0.42 -1.29 -4.69
C ASN A 100 0.09 0.13 -5.04
N PRO A 101 0.23 0.48 -6.33
CA PRO A 101 0.73 1.79 -6.73
C PRO A 101 -0.21 2.95 -6.37
N VAL A 102 -1.49 2.69 -6.09
CA VAL A 102 -2.46 3.72 -5.70
C VAL A 102 -2.38 4.04 -4.21
N ALA A 103 -1.85 3.10 -3.41
CA ALA A 103 -1.75 3.30 -1.97
C ALA A 103 -0.75 4.40 -1.63
N PRO A 104 -1.08 5.34 -0.73
CA PRO A 104 -0.10 6.25 -0.19
C PRO A 104 1.00 5.47 0.55
N PRO A 105 2.22 6.03 0.66
CA PRO A 105 3.35 5.33 1.28
C PRO A 105 3.24 5.32 2.82
N LEU A 106 2.08 4.94 3.34
CA LEU A 106 1.80 4.84 4.77
C LEU A 106 2.47 3.60 5.35
N ARG A 107 3.25 3.80 6.40
CA ARG A 107 3.89 2.76 7.20
C ARG A 107 3.24 2.73 8.56
N LEU A 108 2.76 1.55 8.96
CA LEU A 108 2.19 1.32 10.28
C LEU A 108 3.11 0.38 11.06
N SER A 109 3.26 0.65 12.34
CA SER A 109 4.00 -0.19 13.27
C SER A 109 3.29 -0.26 14.63
N VAL A 110 3.42 -1.40 15.30
CA VAL A 110 2.93 -1.58 16.67
C VAL A 110 4.09 -1.29 17.63
N VAL A 111 3.89 -0.31 18.49
CA VAL A 111 4.88 0.12 19.48
C VAL A 111 4.28 -0.02 20.89
N GLY A 112 4.62 -1.09 21.59
CA GLY A 112 4.02 -1.38 22.90
C GLY A 112 2.52 -1.65 22.78
N ASP A 113 1.71 -0.74 23.29
CA ASP A 113 0.24 -0.82 23.36
C ASP A 113 -0.49 0.10 22.38
N HIS A 114 0.25 0.72 21.45
CA HIS A 114 -0.32 1.64 20.48
C HIS A 114 0.21 1.40 19.06
N VAL A 115 -0.45 2.01 18.08
CA VAL A 115 -0.05 1.99 16.67
C VAL A 115 0.51 3.34 16.27
N GLU A 116 1.67 3.33 15.64
CA GLU A 116 2.27 4.50 15.02
C GLU A 116 2.17 4.39 13.50
N GLY A 117 1.85 5.51 12.84
CA GLY A 117 1.81 5.61 11.40
C GLY A 117 2.66 6.77 10.90
N THR A 118 3.42 6.54 9.82
CA THR A 118 4.17 7.58 9.12
C THR A 118 3.91 7.52 7.62
N ALA A 119 3.73 8.70 7.01
CA ALA A 119 3.60 8.83 5.56
C ALA A 119 4.16 10.17 5.09
N THR A 120 4.67 10.19 3.85
CA THR A 120 4.91 11.42 3.10
C THR A 120 4.02 11.37 1.87
N PHE A 121 3.11 12.32 1.76
CA PHE A 121 2.17 12.39 0.64
C PHE A 121 2.75 13.32 -0.43
N GLY A 122 2.88 12.82 -1.65
CA GLY A 122 3.28 13.58 -2.82
C GLY A 122 2.10 14.29 -3.49
N ALA A 123 2.37 14.88 -4.64
CA ALA A 123 1.40 15.66 -5.42
C ALA A 123 0.15 14.87 -5.83
N ALA A 124 0.28 13.56 -6.02
CA ALA A 124 -0.84 12.66 -6.34
C ALA A 124 -1.95 12.62 -5.26
N TYR A 125 -1.65 13.04 -4.03
CA TYR A 125 -2.59 13.02 -2.90
C TYR A 125 -3.01 14.42 -2.45
N GLU A 126 -2.68 15.44 -3.25
CA GLU A 126 -3.00 16.81 -2.94
C GLU A 126 -4.51 17.07 -3.04
N GLY A 127 -5.03 17.86 -2.10
CA GLY A 127 -6.36 18.43 -2.12
C GLY A 127 -6.29 19.94 -2.42
N PRO A 128 -6.56 20.81 -1.45
CA PRO A 128 -6.24 22.23 -1.60
C PRO A 128 -4.72 22.41 -1.76
N PRO A 129 -4.24 23.42 -2.51
CA PRO A 129 -2.84 23.65 -2.76
C PRO A 129 -1.97 23.57 -1.50
N GLY A 130 -0.94 22.73 -1.53
CA GLY A 130 -0.01 22.49 -0.41
C GLY A 130 -0.57 21.63 0.74
N HIS A 131 -1.74 21.01 0.57
CA HIS A 131 -2.36 20.20 1.61
C HIS A 131 -2.79 18.83 1.08
N VAL A 132 -2.65 17.81 1.89
CA VAL A 132 -3.16 16.47 1.58
C VAL A 132 -4.70 16.50 1.54
N HIS A 133 -5.29 15.81 0.58
CA HIS A 133 -6.75 15.69 0.48
C HIS A 133 -7.33 15.01 1.73
N GLY A 134 -8.36 15.64 2.33
CA GLY A 134 -8.96 15.18 3.58
C GLY A 134 -9.46 13.73 3.55
N GLY A 135 -9.96 13.26 2.39
CA GLY A 135 -10.36 11.87 2.22
C GLY A 135 -9.19 10.88 2.34
N ILE A 136 -8.00 11.27 1.88
CA ILE A 136 -6.78 10.45 2.02
C ILE A 136 -6.35 10.38 3.48
N VAL A 137 -6.38 11.51 4.17
CA VAL A 137 -6.09 11.57 5.63
C VAL A 137 -7.09 10.70 6.40
N SER A 138 -8.38 10.80 6.08
CA SER A 138 -9.42 9.99 6.73
C SER A 138 -9.22 8.49 6.50
N ALA A 139 -8.87 8.07 5.28
CA ALA A 139 -8.59 6.68 4.96
C ALA A 139 -7.34 6.18 5.72
N ALA A 140 -6.29 7.00 5.81
CA ALA A 140 -5.09 6.64 6.58
C ALA A 140 -5.41 6.47 8.08
N MET A 141 -6.25 7.36 8.63
CA MET A 141 -6.68 7.27 10.03
C MET A 141 -7.57 6.05 10.29
N ASP A 142 -8.43 5.69 9.34
CA ASP A 142 -9.28 4.49 9.43
C ASP A 142 -8.41 3.21 9.55
N GLU A 143 -7.36 3.09 8.76
CA GLU A 143 -6.42 1.96 8.85
C GLU A 143 -5.68 1.91 10.21
N VAL A 144 -5.24 3.05 10.73
CA VAL A 144 -4.60 3.14 12.06
C VAL A 144 -5.58 2.73 13.16
N LEU A 145 -6.81 3.22 13.10
CA LEU A 145 -7.85 2.88 14.07
C LEU A 145 -8.24 1.40 14.00
N GLY A 146 -8.38 0.84 12.81
CA GLY A 146 -8.65 -0.58 12.60
C GLY A 146 -7.56 -1.46 13.18
N MET A 147 -6.29 -1.10 12.99
CA MET A 147 -5.17 -1.82 13.60
C MET A 147 -5.18 -1.69 15.13
N THR A 148 -5.44 -0.50 15.66
CA THR A 148 -5.53 -0.28 17.11
C THR A 148 -6.65 -1.08 17.75
N GLN A 149 -7.82 -1.12 17.10
CA GLN A 149 -8.95 -1.95 17.56
C GLN A 149 -8.56 -3.43 17.62
N SER A 150 -7.83 -3.92 16.65
CA SER A 150 -7.35 -5.32 16.63
C SER A 150 -6.41 -5.64 17.79
N LEU A 151 -5.59 -4.68 18.24
CA LEU A 151 -4.72 -4.85 19.41
C LEU A 151 -5.50 -4.91 20.71
N SER A 152 -6.64 -4.21 20.80
CA SER A 152 -7.48 -4.21 22.02
C SER A 152 -8.23 -5.52 22.26
N GLY A 153 -8.29 -6.42 21.27
CA GLY A 153 -9.00 -7.69 21.37
C GLY A 153 -10.53 -7.56 21.41
N SER A 154 -11.05 -6.41 20.99
CA SER A 154 -12.48 -6.09 20.91
C SER A 154 -13.06 -6.34 19.53
#